data_d65b4e63c610ebc63a84f1d650677adb
#
_entry.id   d65b4e63c610ebc63a84f1d650677adb
#
_cell.length_a   1.000
_cell.length_b   1.000
_cell.length_c   1.000
_cell.angle_alpha   90.00
_cell.angle_beta   90.00
_cell.angle_gamma   90.00
#
_symmetry.space_group_name_H-M   'P 1'
#
loop_
_entity.id
_entity.type
_entity.pdbx_description
1 polymer ?
#
loop_
_entity_poly.entity_id
_entity_poly.type
_entity_poly.pdbx_seq_one_letter_code
_entity_poly.pdbx_strand_id
1 'polypeptide(L)'
;TPGAAATPLPSQQPKYGSHINMRAYADTKDWDPLGSSSLSSVISYSQLYNQVVQYDTVDTSKVVCDLCESWDITNGGTRFTFKLMENVKWQDGNDLTADDVVYALKRYYNPDVSMGRSGLTRPYVLTDLDEGLKKIDRNTVEFNLQFPSGAFIKFLAIDYAKILPKHLMEQGIDLNQAENVEKYDSGSGPFVLDTYQRGQFYKVSKNPNYFKEGRPYFGSIDHYIIPDASRFISAMKVGQIDMGNAGGASLTPKQNAQLVEDTNSEVVAHFLSPSFNVGLMLNIKKKPFDDPRVRKAIYLAVDRQQANDIVLDGTGAATSIFMPGMAYSEEEASEWPGLRPKDSPGGKEDMAEAKRLMAEAGFPDGFETTYDSRKVSFYVPTCQVLKEQLSKSLGITGDLQTWESAAGYKHYGTARAADAEGDWGMGCQGEGMTVLDADAVFGGVYRTGGTRNYTDWSHPFVDEMFEKQKVEQNVEKRREMLRETADFLRSFEDNHWVTVFWGRFFWQMHRDVKGYHPAQTIQYGLKHEHLWLDR
;
A
#
# COMPACT_ATOMS: atom_id res chain seq x y z
N THR A 1 22.79 26.24 15.82
CA THR A 1 24.01 25.39 15.89
C THR A 1 23.80 24.18 14.98
N PRO A 2 24.72 23.89 14.02
CA PRO A 2 24.57 22.70 13.17
C PRO A 2 24.68 21.45 14.05
N GLY A 3 23.69 20.55 13.94
CA GLY A 3 23.68 19.28 14.63
C GLY A 3 24.91 18.46 14.24
N ALA A 4 25.60 17.91 15.23
CA ALA A 4 26.73 17.02 15.03
C ALA A 4 26.28 15.82 14.18
N ALA A 5 26.98 15.58 13.09
CA ALA A 5 26.81 14.39 12.27
C ALA A 5 27.03 13.16 13.16
N ALA A 6 26.03 12.27 13.22
CA ALA A 6 26.16 11.02 13.94
C ALA A 6 27.34 10.24 13.36
N THR A 7 28.28 9.86 14.19
CA THR A 7 29.40 8.99 13.82
C THR A 7 28.81 7.68 13.29
N PRO A 8 29.19 7.21 12.09
CA PRO A 8 28.71 5.91 11.60
C PRO A 8 29.11 4.84 12.60
N LEU A 9 28.13 4.08 13.10
CA LEU A 9 28.40 2.86 13.87
C LEU A 9 29.28 1.92 13.00
N PRO A 10 30.25 1.23 13.59
CA PRO A 10 31.05 0.26 12.84
C PRO A 10 30.10 -0.71 12.15
N SER A 11 30.31 -0.95 10.85
CA SER A 11 29.49 -1.86 10.06
C SER A 11 29.62 -3.26 10.67
N GLN A 12 28.60 -3.69 11.40
CA GLN A 12 28.53 -5.07 11.91
C GLN A 12 28.44 -6.00 10.69
N GLN A 13 29.32 -6.97 10.63
CA GLN A 13 29.26 -7.98 9.56
C GLN A 13 28.09 -8.91 9.82
N PRO A 14 27.28 -9.23 8.78
CA PRO A 14 26.17 -10.13 8.92
C PRO A 14 26.60 -11.51 9.43
N LYS A 15 25.81 -12.07 10.36
CA LYS A 15 25.94 -13.47 10.81
C LYS A 15 25.06 -14.36 9.94
N TYR A 16 25.51 -15.57 9.67
CA TYR A 16 24.87 -16.52 8.77
C TYR A 16 24.28 -17.71 9.52
N GLY A 17 23.21 -18.29 8.92
CA GLY A 17 22.67 -19.57 9.34
C GLY A 17 21.71 -19.52 10.53
N SER A 18 21.43 -18.32 11.08
CA SER A 18 20.49 -18.16 12.19
C SER A 18 19.08 -18.57 11.80
N HIS A 19 18.31 -19.06 12.78
CA HIS A 19 16.88 -19.27 12.69
C HIS A 19 16.13 -18.10 13.30
N ILE A 20 14.99 -17.72 12.70
CA ILE A 20 14.12 -16.64 13.20
C ILE A 20 12.65 -17.06 13.20
N ASN A 21 11.91 -16.66 14.24
CA ASN A 21 10.48 -16.82 14.35
C ASN A 21 9.76 -15.52 13.99
N MET A 22 8.93 -15.56 12.97
CA MET A 22 8.14 -14.41 12.51
C MET A 22 6.65 -14.61 12.71
N ARG A 23 5.94 -13.52 12.93
CA ARG A 23 4.48 -13.52 12.88
C ARG A 23 4.00 -13.40 11.45
N ALA A 24 3.03 -14.23 11.04
CA ALA A 24 2.09 -13.95 9.98
C ALA A 24 0.78 -13.47 10.60
N TYR A 25 0.31 -12.27 10.24
CA TYR A 25 -0.90 -11.69 10.87
C TYR A 25 -2.20 -12.35 10.41
N ALA A 26 -2.16 -13.06 9.30
CA ALA A 26 -3.25 -13.87 8.75
C ALA A 26 -2.67 -15.01 7.93
N ASP A 27 -3.45 -16.05 7.71
CA ASP A 27 -3.08 -17.16 6.85
C ASP A 27 -2.95 -16.71 5.39
N THR A 28 -2.07 -17.39 4.65
CA THR A 28 -2.01 -17.20 3.20
C THR A 28 -3.28 -17.76 2.54
N LYS A 29 -3.79 -17.03 1.55
CA LYS A 29 -4.93 -17.50 0.76
C LYS A 29 -4.47 -18.25 -0.48
N ASP A 30 -3.34 -17.84 -1.01
CA ASP A 30 -2.84 -18.26 -2.29
C ASP A 30 -1.30 -18.31 -2.26
N TRP A 31 -0.71 -19.35 -2.81
CA TRP A 31 0.72 -19.49 -3.01
C TRP A 31 1.16 -19.05 -4.42
N ASP A 32 0.21 -18.99 -5.37
CA ASP A 32 0.42 -18.38 -6.68
C ASP A 32 0.39 -16.84 -6.55
N PRO A 33 1.48 -16.12 -6.86
CA PRO A 33 1.55 -14.67 -6.81
C PRO A 33 0.46 -13.94 -7.60
N LEU A 34 -0.13 -14.60 -8.58
CA LEU A 34 -1.15 -14.01 -9.44
C LEU A 34 -2.58 -14.26 -8.91
N GLY A 35 -2.76 -15.22 -8.02
CA GLY A 35 -4.07 -15.62 -7.49
C GLY A 35 -4.70 -14.61 -6.55
N SER A 36 -3.91 -13.73 -5.91
CA SER A 36 -4.42 -12.86 -4.86
C SER A 36 -3.74 -11.50 -4.79
N SER A 37 -4.53 -10.47 -4.40
CA SER A 37 -4.00 -9.16 -3.98
C SER A 37 -3.83 -9.05 -2.45
N SER A 38 -4.00 -10.16 -1.71
CA SER A 38 -3.91 -10.19 -0.25
C SER A 38 -2.46 -10.01 0.20
N LEU A 39 -2.23 -9.06 1.12
CA LEU A 39 -0.89 -8.85 1.69
C LEU A 39 -0.38 -10.10 2.44
N SER A 40 -1.26 -10.89 3.07
CA SER A 40 -0.84 -12.13 3.74
C SER A 40 -0.22 -13.13 2.76
N SER A 41 -0.79 -13.27 1.57
CA SER A 41 -0.22 -14.12 0.51
C SER A 41 1.10 -13.55 -0.03
N VAL A 42 1.15 -12.22 -0.25
CA VAL A 42 2.41 -11.56 -0.69
C VAL A 42 3.55 -11.82 0.27
N ILE A 43 3.32 -11.70 1.57
CA ILE A 43 4.34 -11.98 2.60
C ILE A 43 4.84 -13.43 2.50
N SER A 44 3.95 -14.40 2.23
CA SER A 44 4.31 -15.80 2.14
C SER A 44 5.14 -16.10 0.90
N TYR A 45 4.65 -15.75 -0.29
CA TYR A 45 5.32 -16.10 -1.53
C TYR A 45 6.50 -15.20 -1.91
N SER A 46 6.61 -13.98 -1.35
CA SER A 46 7.71 -13.06 -1.70
C SER A 46 9.09 -13.64 -1.41
N GLN A 47 9.19 -14.54 -0.44
CA GLN A 47 10.43 -15.20 -0.06
C GLN A 47 10.80 -16.33 -1.04
N LEU A 48 9.83 -16.86 -1.79
CA LEU A 48 10.00 -18.01 -2.68
C LEU A 48 10.35 -17.61 -4.11
N TYR A 49 9.96 -16.39 -4.54
CA TYR A 49 10.07 -15.95 -5.94
C TYR A 49 10.79 -14.61 -6.07
N ASN A 50 11.43 -14.41 -7.22
CA ASN A 50 12.02 -13.14 -7.62
C ASN A 50 11.14 -12.41 -8.65
N GLN A 51 11.49 -11.16 -8.91
CA GLN A 51 10.88 -10.29 -9.92
C GLN A 51 11.96 -9.62 -10.76
N VAL A 52 11.61 -8.92 -11.84
CA VAL A 52 12.62 -8.31 -12.73
C VAL A 52 13.42 -7.26 -11.99
N VAL A 53 12.76 -6.34 -11.30
CA VAL A 53 13.32 -5.27 -10.47
C VAL A 53 12.67 -5.28 -9.09
N GLN A 54 13.38 -4.77 -8.08
CA GLN A 54 12.88 -4.64 -6.71
C GLN A 54 13.27 -3.28 -6.14
N TYR A 55 12.70 -2.91 -4.98
CA TYR A 55 13.26 -1.81 -4.21
C TYR A 55 14.55 -2.23 -3.49
N ASP A 56 15.48 -1.29 -3.39
CA ASP A 56 16.74 -1.50 -2.67
C ASP A 56 16.48 -1.78 -1.18
N THR A 57 17.26 -2.68 -0.60
CA THR A 57 17.06 -3.10 0.80
C THR A 57 17.66 -2.14 1.82
N VAL A 58 18.45 -1.15 1.38
CA VAL A 58 19.07 -0.11 2.22
C VAL A 58 18.44 1.24 1.92
N ASP A 59 18.53 1.69 0.68
CA ASP A 59 17.82 2.89 0.22
C ASP A 59 16.46 2.49 -0.37
N THR A 60 15.49 2.28 0.51
CA THR A 60 14.16 1.78 0.16
C THR A 60 13.34 2.73 -0.73
N SER A 61 13.91 3.86 -1.16
CA SER A 61 13.33 4.76 -2.15
C SER A 61 13.73 4.42 -3.59
N LYS A 62 14.80 3.64 -3.77
CA LYS A 62 15.35 3.32 -5.09
C LYS A 62 14.88 1.97 -5.60
N VAL A 63 14.66 1.91 -6.91
CA VAL A 63 14.47 0.65 -7.62
C VAL A 63 15.83 0.16 -8.11
N VAL A 64 16.09 -1.14 -7.90
CA VAL A 64 17.31 -1.83 -8.32
C VAL A 64 16.97 -3.13 -9.04
N CYS A 65 17.93 -3.73 -9.72
CA CYS A 65 17.78 -5.06 -10.32
C CYS A 65 17.51 -6.14 -9.28
N ASP A 66 16.62 -7.08 -9.61
CA ASP A 66 16.44 -8.34 -8.88
C ASP A 66 16.90 -9.53 -9.74
N LEU A 67 16.18 -9.86 -10.81
CA LEU A 67 16.59 -10.83 -11.82
C LEU A 67 17.39 -10.19 -12.97
N CYS A 68 17.36 -8.85 -13.10
CA CYS A 68 18.15 -8.19 -14.13
C CYS A 68 19.60 -7.92 -13.68
N GLU A 69 20.47 -7.74 -14.63
CA GLU A 69 21.81 -7.17 -14.49
C GLU A 69 21.79 -5.65 -14.68
N SER A 70 21.00 -5.21 -15.65
CA SER A 70 20.83 -3.80 -16.02
C SER A 70 19.51 -3.57 -16.73
N TRP A 71 19.14 -2.30 -16.88
CA TRP A 71 18.07 -1.89 -17.78
C TRP A 71 18.37 -0.56 -18.45
N ASP A 72 17.77 -0.37 -19.63
CA ASP A 72 17.81 0.87 -20.39
C ASP A 72 16.38 1.38 -20.64
N ILE A 73 16.24 2.71 -20.65
CA ILE A 73 15.00 3.39 -21.00
C ILE A 73 15.25 4.23 -22.25
N THR A 74 14.57 3.88 -23.32
CA THR A 74 14.75 4.49 -24.63
C THR A 74 13.41 4.96 -25.23
N ASN A 75 13.40 5.41 -26.46
CA ASN A 75 12.22 5.86 -27.19
C ASN A 75 11.39 6.88 -26.41
N GLY A 76 12.08 7.90 -25.86
CA GLY A 76 11.39 8.96 -25.10
C GLY A 76 10.71 8.49 -23.81
N GLY A 77 11.18 7.40 -23.18
CA GLY A 77 10.62 6.88 -21.93
C GLY A 77 9.52 5.82 -22.12
N THR A 78 9.27 5.37 -23.36
CA THR A 78 8.23 4.35 -23.63
C THR A 78 8.78 2.93 -23.82
N ARG A 79 10.10 2.75 -23.88
CA ARG A 79 10.71 1.43 -24.02
C ARG A 79 11.65 1.14 -22.87
N PHE A 80 11.40 0.05 -22.15
CA PHE A 80 12.24 -0.47 -21.07
C PHE A 80 12.82 -1.80 -21.52
N THR A 81 14.14 -1.89 -21.62
CA THR A 81 14.86 -3.13 -21.98
C THR A 81 15.63 -3.62 -20.76
N PHE A 82 15.33 -4.81 -20.28
CA PHE A 82 15.99 -5.44 -19.15
C PHE A 82 16.89 -6.57 -19.62
N LYS A 83 18.16 -6.50 -19.26
CA LYS A 83 19.10 -7.61 -19.41
C LYS A 83 19.04 -8.46 -18.14
N LEU A 84 18.60 -9.69 -18.22
CA LEU A 84 18.56 -10.63 -17.11
C LEU A 84 19.96 -11.16 -16.78
N MET A 85 20.16 -11.49 -15.50
CA MET A 85 21.38 -12.19 -15.04
C MET A 85 21.50 -13.54 -15.75
N GLU A 86 22.72 -13.89 -16.14
CA GLU A 86 23.01 -15.21 -16.70
C GLU A 86 23.06 -16.27 -15.59
N ASN A 87 22.76 -17.51 -15.95
CA ASN A 87 22.87 -18.68 -15.06
C ASN A 87 21.98 -18.66 -13.80
N VAL A 88 20.92 -17.87 -13.79
CA VAL A 88 19.89 -17.96 -12.75
C VAL A 88 19.11 -19.25 -12.95
N LYS A 89 18.89 -19.98 -11.85
CA LYS A 89 18.14 -21.24 -11.84
C LYS A 89 16.92 -21.19 -10.95
N TRP A 90 15.92 -21.92 -11.34
CA TRP A 90 14.85 -22.35 -10.45
C TRP A 90 15.40 -23.31 -9.39
N GLN A 91 14.68 -23.46 -8.28
CA GLN A 91 15.09 -24.35 -7.19
C GLN A 91 15.13 -25.83 -7.64
N ASP A 92 14.33 -26.21 -8.64
CA ASP A 92 14.37 -27.54 -9.29
C ASP A 92 15.58 -27.76 -10.23
N GLY A 93 16.42 -26.75 -10.42
CA GLY A 93 17.64 -26.80 -11.22
C GLY A 93 17.49 -26.38 -12.69
N ASN A 94 16.26 -26.14 -13.18
CA ASN A 94 16.04 -25.61 -14.51
C ASN A 94 16.51 -24.16 -14.64
N ASP A 95 16.89 -23.72 -15.85
CA ASP A 95 17.31 -22.35 -16.11
C ASP A 95 16.12 -21.41 -16.10
N LEU A 96 16.26 -20.25 -15.42
CA LEU A 96 15.33 -19.12 -15.51
C LEU A 96 15.76 -18.23 -16.66
N THR A 97 14.86 -17.94 -17.57
CA THR A 97 15.14 -17.20 -18.80
C THR A 97 14.09 -16.13 -19.09
N ALA A 98 14.30 -15.38 -20.16
CA ALA A 98 13.33 -14.41 -20.67
C ALA A 98 11.97 -15.05 -21.04
N ASP A 99 11.95 -16.34 -21.37
CA ASP A 99 10.70 -17.07 -21.62
C ASP A 99 9.81 -17.11 -20.35
N ASP A 100 10.42 -17.37 -19.20
CA ASP A 100 9.69 -17.40 -17.91
C ASP A 100 9.14 -16.01 -17.58
N VAL A 101 9.96 -14.97 -17.75
CA VAL A 101 9.57 -13.59 -17.47
C VAL A 101 8.39 -13.16 -18.36
N VAL A 102 8.48 -13.39 -19.66
CA VAL A 102 7.42 -13.03 -20.60
C VAL A 102 6.15 -13.84 -20.33
N TYR A 103 6.28 -15.14 -20.09
CA TYR A 103 5.15 -16.01 -19.76
C TYR A 103 4.43 -15.56 -18.48
N ALA A 104 5.19 -15.39 -17.38
CA ALA A 104 4.62 -15.01 -16.09
C ALA A 104 3.93 -13.64 -16.15
N LEU A 105 4.54 -12.65 -16.79
CA LEU A 105 3.97 -11.31 -16.88
C LEU A 105 2.79 -11.23 -17.86
N LYS A 106 2.78 -11.98 -18.96
CA LYS A 106 1.58 -12.10 -19.81
C LYS A 106 0.42 -12.74 -19.03
N ARG A 107 0.71 -13.76 -18.22
CA ARG A 107 -0.28 -14.36 -17.31
C ARG A 107 -0.73 -13.34 -16.25
N TYR A 108 0.19 -12.56 -15.68
CA TYR A 108 -0.12 -11.49 -14.73
C TYR A 108 -1.03 -10.41 -15.34
N TYR A 109 -0.91 -10.14 -16.64
CA TYR A 109 -1.73 -9.15 -17.35
C TYR A 109 -3.04 -9.71 -17.92
N ASN A 110 -3.27 -11.02 -17.83
CA ASN A 110 -4.52 -11.64 -18.24
C ASN A 110 -5.58 -11.45 -17.14
N PRO A 111 -6.68 -10.71 -17.38
CA PRO A 111 -7.73 -10.47 -16.38
C PRO A 111 -8.48 -11.73 -15.96
N ASP A 112 -8.49 -12.77 -16.81
CA ASP A 112 -9.16 -14.04 -16.51
C ASP A 112 -8.37 -14.89 -15.50
N VAL A 113 -7.08 -14.60 -15.33
CA VAL A 113 -6.17 -15.35 -14.44
C VAL A 113 -5.82 -14.52 -13.22
N SER A 114 -5.48 -13.25 -13.40
CA SER A 114 -4.91 -12.42 -12.35
C SER A 114 -6.00 -11.72 -11.54
N MET A 115 -6.10 -12.09 -10.27
CA MET A 115 -6.83 -11.35 -9.24
C MET A 115 -5.96 -10.31 -8.54
N GLY A 116 -4.68 -10.24 -8.94
CA GLY A 116 -3.65 -9.46 -8.28
C GLY A 116 -3.66 -7.97 -8.61
N ARG A 117 -2.48 -7.36 -8.53
CA ARG A 117 -2.27 -5.93 -8.72
C ARG A 117 -1.85 -5.58 -10.16
N SER A 118 -2.18 -6.41 -11.13
CA SER A 118 -1.86 -6.18 -12.55
C SER A 118 -2.39 -4.83 -13.07
N GLY A 119 -3.52 -4.38 -12.55
CA GLY A 119 -4.08 -3.06 -12.85
C GLY A 119 -3.17 -1.87 -12.51
N LEU A 120 -2.09 -2.09 -11.74
CA LEU A 120 -1.09 -1.04 -11.45
C LEU A 120 -0.08 -0.85 -12.59
N THR A 121 0.23 -1.90 -13.35
CA THR A 121 1.21 -1.86 -14.45
C THR A 121 0.59 -2.04 -15.83
N ARG A 122 -0.49 -2.82 -15.92
CA ARG A 122 -1.16 -3.15 -17.19
C ARG A 122 -1.58 -1.91 -18.01
N PRO A 123 -2.12 -0.83 -17.42
CA PRO A 123 -2.52 0.36 -18.17
C PRO A 123 -1.36 1.11 -18.84
N TYR A 124 -0.13 0.85 -18.43
CA TYR A 124 1.05 1.47 -19.04
C TYR A 124 1.54 0.69 -20.27
N VAL A 125 1.43 -0.65 -20.26
CA VAL A 125 1.92 -1.52 -21.34
C VAL A 125 0.96 -1.47 -22.53
N LEU A 126 1.48 -1.56 -23.76
CA LEU A 126 0.68 -1.60 -24.98
C LEU A 126 -0.47 -2.62 -24.85
N THR A 127 -1.61 -2.30 -25.46
CA THR A 127 -2.82 -3.12 -25.40
C THR A 127 -2.59 -4.51 -25.99
N ASP A 128 -1.88 -4.58 -27.12
CA ASP A 128 -1.37 -5.84 -27.65
C ASP A 128 -0.16 -6.28 -26.81
N LEU A 129 -0.31 -7.34 -26.03
CA LEU A 129 0.74 -7.84 -25.16
C LEU A 129 1.90 -8.50 -25.91
N ASP A 130 1.70 -8.94 -27.17
CA ASP A 130 2.79 -9.46 -27.99
C ASP A 130 3.72 -8.36 -28.48
N GLU A 131 3.17 -7.15 -28.64
CA GLU A 131 3.96 -5.95 -28.89
C GLU A 131 4.43 -5.26 -27.61
N GLY A 132 3.65 -5.34 -26.54
CA GLY A 132 3.89 -4.68 -25.25
C GLY A 132 4.96 -5.34 -24.38
N LEU A 133 5.15 -6.66 -24.51
CA LEU A 133 6.09 -7.45 -23.70
C LEU A 133 6.75 -8.51 -24.58
N LYS A 134 8.02 -8.30 -24.90
CA LYS A 134 8.78 -9.12 -25.84
C LYS A 134 9.97 -9.79 -25.20
N LYS A 135 10.21 -11.03 -25.58
CA LYS A 135 11.51 -11.67 -25.49
C LYS A 135 12.34 -11.22 -26.70
N ILE A 136 13.48 -10.58 -26.45
CA ILE A 136 14.41 -10.18 -27.49
C ILE A 136 15.41 -11.30 -27.76
N ASP A 137 15.97 -11.88 -26.71
CA ASP A 137 16.84 -13.05 -26.73
C ASP A 137 16.65 -13.90 -25.46
N ARG A 138 17.55 -14.87 -25.19
CA ARG A 138 17.46 -15.75 -24.03
C ARG A 138 17.39 -15.00 -22.70
N ASN A 139 18.10 -13.88 -22.59
CA ASN A 139 18.28 -13.14 -21.34
C ASN A 139 17.82 -11.68 -21.45
N THR A 140 17.11 -11.29 -22.50
CA THR A 140 16.66 -9.91 -22.69
C THR A 140 15.15 -9.84 -22.88
N VAL A 141 14.49 -9.02 -22.06
CA VAL A 141 13.06 -8.72 -22.17
C VAL A 141 12.85 -7.23 -22.40
N GLU A 142 11.84 -6.89 -23.19
CA GLU A 142 11.48 -5.53 -23.55
C GLU A 142 10.02 -5.26 -23.22
N PHE A 143 9.77 -4.14 -22.53
CA PHE A 143 8.43 -3.59 -22.35
C PHE A 143 8.27 -2.36 -23.23
N ASN A 144 7.19 -2.33 -23.99
CA ASN A 144 6.77 -1.17 -24.76
C ASN A 144 5.51 -0.58 -24.12
N LEU A 145 5.61 0.69 -23.71
CA LEU A 145 4.56 1.41 -23.03
C LEU A 145 3.73 2.25 -24.00
N GLN A 146 2.47 2.51 -23.65
CA GLN A 146 1.57 3.38 -24.38
C GLN A 146 1.99 4.86 -24.29
N PHE A 147 2.64 5.24 -23.18
CA PHE A 147 3.12 6.59 -22.88
C PHE A 147 4.31 6.52 -21.91
N PRO A 148 5.17 7.56 -21.88
CA PRO A 148 6.28 7.63 -20.92
C PRO A 148 5.76 7.61 -19.47
N SER A 149 6.42 6.85 -18.59
CA SER A 149 6.01 6.82 -17.17
C SER A 149 7.19 6.52 -16.25
N GLY A 150 7.44 7.45 -15.31
CA GLY A 150 8.36 7.21 -14.18
C GLY A 150 7.77 6.33 -13.08
N ALA A 151 6.45 6.15 -13.05
CA ALA A 151 5.77 5.30 -12.08
C ALA A 151 5.82 3.80 -12.46
N PHE A 152 5.92 3.48 -13.76
CA PHE A 152 5.87 2.09 -14.26
C PHE A 152 6.90 1.19 -13.55
N ILE A 153 8.17 1.59 -13.53
CA ILE A 153 9.24 0.78 -12.92
C ILE A 153 9.05 0.62 -11.40
N LYS A 154 8.48 1.62 -10.74
CA LYS A 154 8.15 1.57 -9.31
C LYS A 154 7.05 0.53 -9.02
N PHE A 155 6.01 0.49 -9.86
CA PHE A 155 4.96 -0.51 -9.76
C PHE A 155 5.43 -1.92 -10.16
N LEU A 156 6.41 -2.03 -11.06
CA LEU A 156 7.02 -3.32 -11.41
C LEU A 156 7.90 -3.86 -10.27
N ALA A 157 8.41 -2.99 -9.42
CA ALA A 157 9.31 -3.33 -8.31
C ALA A 157 8.61 -3.78 -7.02
N ILE A 158 7.28 -3.70 -6.94
CA ILE A 158 6.53 -4.21 -5.76
C ILE A 158 6.46 -5.73 -5.78
N ASP A 159 6.26 -6.33 -4.60
CA ASP A 159 6.33 -7.79 -4.41
C ASP A 159 5.13 -8.59 -4.99
N TYR A 160 4.42 -8.04 -5.97
CA TYR A 160 3.30 -8.71 -6.66
C TYR A 160 3.65 -9.23 -8.06
N ALA A 161 4.63 -8.65 -8.72
CA ALA A 161 5.00 -9.02 -10.09
C ALA A 161 6.08 -10.13 -10.11
N LYS A 162 5.86 -11.18 -9.33
CA LYS A 162 6.80 -12.32 -9.23
C LYS A 162 6.80 -13.16 -10.49
N ILE A 163 7.97 -13.70 -10.83
CA ILE A 163 8.13 -14.57 -11.98
C ILE A 163 7.90 -16.02 -11.54
N LEU A 164 7.15 -16.75 -12.36
CA LEU A 164 6.77 -18.14 -12.14
C LEU A 164 7.44 -19.05 -13.16
N PRO A 165 7.74 -20.31 -12.81
CA PRO A 165 8.39 -21.27 -13.70
C PRO A 165 7.43 -21.71 -14.82
N LYS A 166 7.68 -21.23 -16.04
CA LYS A 166 6.88 -21.55 -17.23
C LYS A 166 6.70 -23.04 -17.42
N HIS A 167 7.78 -23.82 -17.26
CA HIS A 167 7.78 -25.26 -17.49
C HIS A 167 6.85 -26.03 -16.55
N LEU A 168 6.66 -25.60 -15.29
CA LEU A 168 5.71 -26.21 -14.37
C LEU A 168 4.28 -25.78 -14.70
N MET A 169 4.10 -24.50 -15.00
CA MET A 169 2.78 -23.96 -15.31
C MET A 169 2.19 -24.55 -16.61
N GLU A 170 3.01 -24.80 -17.63
CA GLU A 170 2.61 -25.45 -18.89
C GLU A 170 2.27 -26.94 -18.71
N GLN A 171 2.79 -27.59 -17.69
CA GLN A 171 2.38 -28.94 -17.28
C GLN A 171 1.05 -28.96 -16.51
N GLY A 172 0.44 -27.80 -16.25
CA GLY A 172 -0.79 -27.70 -15.49
C GLY A 172 -0.60 -27.86 -13.98
N ILE A 173 0.62 -27.71 -13.46
CA ILE A 173 0.88 -27.75 -12.02
C ILE A 173 0.25 -26.51 -11.37
N ASP A 174 -0.70 -26.74 -10.47
CA ASP A 174 -1.34 -25.66 -9.70
C ASP A 174 -0.45 -25.23 -8.53
N LEU A 175 0.32 -24.16 -8.73
CA LEU A 175 1.19 -23.58 -7.69
C LEU A 175 0.42 -22.83 -6.60
N ASN A 176 -0.92 -22.79 -6.66
CA ASN A 176 -1.73 -22.29 -5.56
C ASN A 176 -1.87 -23.33 -4.42
N GLN A 177 -1.53 -24.56 -4.68
CA GLN A 177 -1.49 -25.63 -3.69
C GLN A 177 -0.09 -25.70 -3.06
N ALA A 178 -0.01 -25.54 -1.75
CA ALA A 178 1.27 -25.55 -1.02
C ALA A 178 2.08 -26.84 -1.27
N GLU A 179 1.38 -27.97 -1.35
CA GLU A 179 1.97 -29.28 -1.60
C GLU A 179 2.69 -29.35 -2.96
N ASN A 180 2.20 -28.60 -3.95
CA ASN A 180 2.88 -28.50 -5.24
C ASN A 180 4.09 -27.59 -5.16
N VAL A 181 4.00 -26.48 -4.41
CA VAL A 181 5.15 -25.57 -4.20
C VAL A 181 6.29 -26.31 -3.48
N GLU A 182 5.98 -27.08 -2.43
CA GLU A 182 6.92 -27.93 -1.71
C GLU A 182 7.52 -29.01 -2.63
N LYS A 183 6.65 -29.75 -3.34
CA LYS A 183 7.03 -30.91 -4.14
C LYS A 183 7.92 -30.59 -5.35
N TYR A 184 7.68 -29.45 -5.99
CA TYR A 184 8.32 -29.12 -7.28
C TYR A 184 9.43 -28.08 -7.16
N ASP A 185 9.80 -27.66 -5.94
CA ASP A 185 10.83 -26.63 -5.72
C ASP A 185 10.68 -25.46 -6.71
N SER A 186 9.46 -24.90 -6.74
CA SER A 186 8.99 -24.05 -7.84
C SER A 186 9.56 -22.64 -7.83
N GLY A 187 10.31 -22.26 -6.81
CA GLY A 187 10.80 -20.90 -6.60
C GLY A 187 12.11 -20.58 -7.30
N SER A 188 12.45 -19.30 -7.34
CA SER A 188 13.79 -18.79 -7.65
C SER A 188 14.37 -17.96 -6.50
N GLY A 189 13.56 -17.74 -5.45
CA GLY A 189 13.84 -16.83 -4.35
C GLY A 189 14.87 -17.33 -3.34
N PRO A 190 15.13 -16.49 -2.31
CA PRO A 190 16.15 -16.78 -1.29
C PRO A 190 15.79 -17.95 -0.38
N PHE A 191 14.51 -18.35 -0.31
CA PHE A 191 14.07 -19.45 0.54
C PHE A 191 13.23 -20.45 -0.24
N VAL A 192 13.20 -21.68 0.28
CA VAL A 192 12.39 -22.83 -0.19
C VAL A 192 11.28 -23.07 0.83
N LEU A 193 10.08 -23.43 0.40
CA LEU A 193 8.99 -23.80 1.29
C LEU A 193 9.22 -25.25 1.78
N ASP A 194 9.45 -25.42 3.07
CA ASP A 194 9.66 -26.75 3.68
C ASP A 194 8.33 -27.41 4.07
N THR A 195 7.40 -26.64 4.63
CA THR A 195 6.08 -27.14 5.05
C THR A 195 5.11 -26.02 5.33
N TYR A 196 3.82 -26.29 5.08
CA TYR A 196 2.71 -25.42 5.42
C TYR A 196 1.62 -26.18 6.17
N GLN A 197 1.24 -25.66 7.31
CA GLN A 197 0.08 -26.15 8.07
C GLN A 197 -0.96 -25.05 8.18
N ARG A 198 -2.05 -25.21 7.42
CA ARG A 198 -3.12 -24.20 7.31
C ARG A 198 -3.60 -23.71 8.66
N GLY A 199 -3.67 -22.39 8.82
CA GLY A 199 -4.13 -21.72 10.05
C GLY A 199 -3.15 -21.78 11.23
N GLN A 200 -1.97 -22.39 11.07
CA GLN A 200 -1.00 -22.54 12.14
C GLN A 200 0.35 -21.91 11.82
N PHE A 201 1.03 -22.41 10.79
CA PHE A 201 2.36 -21.92 10.42
C PHE A 201 2.77 -22.33 9.01
N TYR A 202 3.77 -21.69 8.48
CA TYR A 202 4.60 -22.18 7.37
C TYR A 202 6.08 -21.94 7.69
N LYS A 203 6.92 -22.80 7.14
CA LYS A 203 8.36 -22.79 7.36
C LYS A 203 9.09 -22.74 6.05
N VAL A 204 10.16 -21.94 6.02
CA VAL A 204 11.02 -21.82 4.86
C VAL A 204 12.48 -21.98 5.28
N SER A 205 13.29 -22.65 4.47
CA SER A 205 14.73 -22.77 4.65
C SER A 205 15.48 -22.07 3.54
N LYS A 206 16.74 -21.74 3.82
CA LYS A 206 17.64 -21.11 2.86
C LYS A 206 17.73 -21.91 1.56
N ASN A 207 17.54 -21.24 0.43
CA ASN A 207 17.85 -21.80 -0.88
C ASN A 207 19.40 -21.93 -1.03
N PRO A 208 19.95 -23.14 -1.09
CA PRO A 208 21.41 -23.34 -1.18
C PRO A 208 22.00 -22.86 -2.51
N ASN A 209 21.13 -22.77 -3.55
CA ASN A 209 21.51 -22.39 -4.91
C ASN A 209 21.07 -20.98 -5.28
N TYR A 210 20.82 -20.12 -4.26
CA TYR A 210 20.37 -18.76 -4.54
C TYR A 210 21.46 -17.96 -5.26
N PHE A 211 21.09 -17.35 -6.39
CA PHE A 211 22.04 -16.72 -7.31
C PHE A 211 22.71 -15.45 -6.76
N LYS A 212 22.11 -14.79 -5.75
CA LYS A 212 22.75 -13.63 -5.10
C LYS A 212 23.75 -14.11 -4.05
N GLU A 213 25.03 -13.95 -4.36
CA GLU A 213 26.12 -14.39 -3.51
C GLU A 213 26.00 -13.85 -2.08
N GLY A 214 26.25 -14.70 -1.10
CA GLY A 214 26.16 -14.36 0.32
C GLY A 214 24.74 -14.16 0.87
N ARG A 215 23.70 -14.42 0.09
CA ARG A 215 22.29 -14.30 0.49
C ARG A 215 21.59 -15.66 0.47
N PRO A 216 20.48 -15.80 1.23
CA PRO A 216 20.07 -15.00 2.38
C PRO A 216 20.99 -15.24 3.58
N TYR A 217 20.91 -14.36 4.58
CA TYR A 217 21.71 -14.55 5.81
C TYR A 217 21.06 -15.55 6.76
N PHE A 218 19.73 -15.56 6.91
CA PHE A 218 19.03 -16.57 7.69
C PHE A 218 19.19 -17.97 7.09
N GLY A 219 19.32 -18.97 7.97
CA GLY A 219 19.26 -20.38 7.59
C GLY A 219 17.83 -20.87 7.42
N SER A 220 16.89 -20.36 8.23
CA SER A 220 15.46 -20.69 8.17
C SER A 220 14.61 -19.64 8.84
N ILE A 221 13.32 -19.61 8.46
CA ILE A 221 12.28 -18.74 9.03
C ILE A 221 11.06 -19.59 9.30
N ASP A 222 10.55 -19.56 10.55
CA ASP A 222 9.27 -20.11 10.91
C ASP A 222 8.25 -18.97 11.02
N HIS A 223 7.19 -19.02 10.22
CA HIS A 223 6.11 -18.05 10.25
C HIS A 223 4.91 -18.61 10.99
N TYR A 224 4.60 -18.06 12.15
CA TYR A 224 3.45 -18.44 12.96
C TYR A 224 2.24 -17.55 12.66
N ILE A 225 1.10 -18.15 12.37
CA ILE A 225 -0.15 -17.44 12.08
C ILE A 225 -0.77 -16.99 13.38
N ILE A 226 -0.65 -15.72 13.73
CA ILE A 226 -1.13 -15.10 14.96
C ILE A 226 -1.97 -13.86 14.60
N PRO A 227 -3.28 -14.01 14.33
CA PRO A 227 -4.14 -12.87 14.00
C PRO A 227 -4.39 -11.93 15.18
N ASP A 228 -4.49 -12.48 16.41
CA ASP A 228 -4.81 -11.72 17.61
C ASP A 228 -3.63 -10.87 18.09
N ALA A 229 -3.87 -9.56 18.27
CA ALA A 229 -2.86 -8.60 18.67
C ALA A 229 -2.33 -8.87 20.11
N SER A 230 -3.19 -9.26 21.05
CA SER A 230 -2.78 -9.49 22.43
C SER A 230 -1.90 -10.73 22.56
N ARG A 231 -2.25 -11.80 21.82
CA ARG A 231 -1.41 -13.00 21.72
C ARG A 231 -0.05 -12.70 21.09
N PHE A 232 -0.03 -11.87 20.05
CA PHE A 232 1.21 -11.44 19.43
C PHE A 232 2.09 -10.64 20.39
N ILE A 233 1.53 -9.64 21.10
CA ILE A 233 2.25 -8.86 22.11
C ILE A 233 2.86 -9.80 23.17
N SER A 234 2.07 -10.75 23.67
CA SER A 234 2.55 -11.71 24.66
C SER A 234 3.70 -12.57 24.13
N ALA A 235 3.61 -13.06 22.89
CA ALA A 235 4.65 -13.86 22.26
C ALA A 235 5.95 -13.08 22.03
N MET A 236 5.86 -11.79 21.65
CA MET A 236 7.02 -10.90 21.54
C MET A 236 7.69 -10.67 22.90
N LYS A 237 6.93 -10.43 23.96
CA LYS A 237 7.47 -10.19 25.34
C LYS A 237 8.28 -11.36 25.89
N VAL A 238 7.91 -12.58 25.52
CA VAL A 238 8.61 -13.78 26.00
C VAL A 238 9.62 -14.35 24.99
N GLY A 239 9.88 -13.65 23.89
CA GLY A 239 10.85 -14.05 22.88
C GLY A 239 10.44 -15.26 22.04
N GLN A 240 9.15 -15.61 21.98
CA GLN A 240 8.66 -16.66 21.08
C GLN A 240 8.58 -16.21 19.63
N ILE A 241 8.39 -14.92 19.38
CA ILE A 241 8.39 -14.28 18.08
C ILE A 241 9.45 -13.20 18.08
N ASP A 242 10.32 -13.21 17.10
CA ASP A 242 11.41 -12.25 16.94
C ASP A 242 11.00 -11.03 16.13
N MET A 243 10.10 -11.20 15.18
CA MET A 243 9.68 -10.14 14.27
C MET A 243 8.20 -10.27 13.90
N GLY A 244 7.47 -9.16 13.98
CA GLY A 244 6.10 -9.04 13.50
C GLY A 244 6.05 -8.31 12.18
N ASN A 245 5.07 -8.63 11.34
CA ASN A 245 4.85 -7.92 10.09
C ASN A 245 3.73 -6.90 10.18
N ALA A 246 3.86 -5.82 9.41
CA ALA A 246 2.80 -4.86 9.19
C ALA A 246 1.65 -5.51 8.40
N GLY A 247 0.43 -5.07 8.63
CA GLY A 247 -0.73 -5.57 7.90
C GLY A 247 -2.05 -5.25 8.60
N GLY A 248 -3.11 -5.90 8.16
CA GLY A 248 -4.48 -5.62 8.62
C GLY A 248 -4.76 -5.84 10.11
N ALA A 249 -3.87 -6.51 10.84
CA ALA A 249 -3.89 -6.69 12.29
C ALA A 249 -2.68 -6.02 12.97
N SER A 250 -2.25 -4.86 12.47
CA SER A 250 -1.18 -4.05 13.06
C SER A 250 -1.55 -3.62 14.49
N LEU A 251 -0.53 -3.52 15.34
CA LEU A 251 -0.68 -2.89 16.65
C LEU A 251 -0.97 -1.39 16.46
N THR A 252 -1.78 -0.82 17.36
CA THR A 252 -1.94 0.63 17.42
C THR A 252 -0.63 1.29 17.85
N PRO A 253 -0.43 2.59 17.62
CA PRO A 253 0.74 3.30 18.10
C PRO A 253 0.94 3.16 19.61
N LYS A 254 -0.15 3.25 20.40
CA LYS A 254 -0.13 3.06 21.84
C LYS A 254 0.30 1.64 22.24
N GLN A 255 -0.21 0.62 21.57
CA GLN A 255 0.22 -0.77 21.82
C GLN A 255 1.70 -0.98 21.48
N ASN A 256 2.21 -0.35 20.43
CA ASN A 256 3.63 -0.37 20.07
C ASN A 256 4.49 0.29 21.17
N ALA A 257 4.10 1.49 21.61
CA ALA A 257 4.82 2.21 22.67
C ALA A 257 4.86 1.38 23.97
N GLN A 258 3.72 0.80 24.35
CA GLN A 258 3.63 -0.05 25.54
C GLN A 258 4.49 -1.33 25.42
N LEU A 259 4.51 -1.96 24.22
CA LEU A 259 5.35 -3.15 23.99
C LEU A 259 6.85 -2.82 24.11
N VAL A 260 7.29 -1.69 23.56
CA VAL A 260 8.67 -1.21 23.69
C VAL A 260 9.03 -0.95 25.15
N GLU A 261 8.15 -0.30 25.91
CA GLU A 261 8.34 -0.03 27.35
C GLU A 261 8.39 -1.32 28.17
N ASP A 262 7.41 -2.20 28.00
CA ASP A 262 7.29 -3.47 28.75
C ASP A 262 8.47 -4.43 28.52
N THR A 263 9.16 -4.28 27.41
CA THR A 263 10.35 -5.08 27.06
C THR A 263 11.67 -4.35 27.33
N ASN A 264 11.65 -3.20 28.00
CA ASN A 264 12.83 -2.37 28.23
C ASN A 264 13.63 -2.12 26.93
N SER A 265 12.93 -1.86 25.83
CA SER A 265 13.51 -1.64 24.48
C SER A 265 14.24 -2.84 23.88
N GLU A 266 14.03 -4.07 24.40
CA GLU A 266 14.47 -5.28 23.70
C GLU A 266 13.67 -5.49 22.40
N VAL A 267 12.41 -5.04 22.36
CA VAL A 267 11.61 -4.93 21.16
C VAL A 267 11.61 -3.48 20.70
N VAL A 268 11.77 -3.26 19.43
CA VAL A 268 11.67 -1.95 18.77
C VAL A 268 10.53 -1.94 17.76
N ALA A 269 9.88 -0.80 17.60
CA ALA A 269 8.86 -0.58 16.59
C ALA A 269 9.39 0.39 15.52
N HIS A 270 9.44 -0.06 14.28
CA HIS A 270 9.85 0.74 13.14
C HIS A 270 8.63 1.29 12.41
N PHE A 271 8.61 2.59 12.19
CA PHE A 271 7.59 3.26 11.41
C PHE A 271 7.93 3.19 9.92
N LEU A 272 6.92 2.86 9.11
CA LEU A 272 6.99 3.09 7.68
C LEU A 272 6.60 4.55 7.35
N SER A 273 6.81 4.98 6.13
CA SER A 273 6.30 6.29 5.67
C SER A 273 4.76 6.35 5.78
N PRO A 274 4.17 7.55 5.89
CA PRO A 274 2.72 7.70 5.82
C PRO A 274 2.23 7.20 4.46
N SER A 275 1.64 6.01 4.40
CA SER A 275 1.37 5.32 3.14
C SER A 275 -0.08 4.87 2.95
N PHE A 276 -0.97 5.22 3.88
CA PHE A 276 -2.41 5.07 3.67
C PHE A 276 -3.14 6.32 4.16
N ASN A 277 -4.09 6.80 3.38
CA ASN A 277 -5.01 7.81 3.86
C ASN A 277 -6.29 7.17 4.40
N VAL A 278 -6.94 7.85 5.31
CA VAL A 278 -8.31 7.59 5.72
C VAL A 278 -9.12 8.84 5.47
N GLY A 279 -10.26 8.66 4.82
CA GLY A 279 -11.13 9.76 4.46
C GLY A 279 -12.60 9.38 4.57
N LEU A 280 -13.43 10.41 4.43
CA LEU A 280 -14.87 10.30 4.36
C LEU A 280 -15.30 10.51 2.92
N MET A 281 -15.78 9.46 2.27
CA MET A 281 -16.44 9.55 0.96
C MET A 281 -17.84 10.12 1.15
N LEU A 282 -18.21 11.04 0.30
CA LEU A 282 -19.54 11.63 0.25
C LEU A 282 -20.24 11.15 -1.01
N ASN A 283 -21.39 10.51 -0.87
CA ASN A 283 -22.14 9.99 -2.02
C ASN A 283 -22.86 11.12 -2.75
N ILE A 284 -22.19 11.74 -3.70
CA ILE A 284 -22.67 12.91 -4.44
C ILE A 284 -23.94 12.66 -5.25
N LYS A 285 -24.35 11.41 -5.46
CA LYS A 285 -25.61 11.04 -6.13
C LYS A 285 -26.79 11.06 -5.19
N LYS A 286 -26.55 11.15 -3.89
CA LYS A 286 -27.58 11.15 -2.85
C LYS A 286 -27.71 12.51 -2.17
N LYS A 287 -28.95 13.00 -2.04
CA LYS A 287 -29.20 14.24 -1.28
C LYS A 287 -28.89 14.05 0.20
N PRO A 288 -28.30 15.07 0.86
CA PRO A 288 -27.96 16.40 0.31
C PRO A 288 -26.50 16.52 -0.17
N PHE A 289 -25.78 15.42 -0.39
CA PHE A 289 -24.37 15.43 -0.80
C PHE A 289 -24.16 15.84 -2.27
N ASP A 290 -25.23 15.96 -3.07
CA ASP A 290 -25.24 16.57 -4.39
C ASP A 290 -24.93 18.09 -4.34
N ASP A 291 -25.21 18.75 -3.20
CA ASP A 291 -24.89 20.16 -2.99
C ASP A 291 -23.43 20.36 -2.53
N PRO A 292 -22.58 21.06 -3.29
CA PRO A 292 -21.19 21.30 -2.93
C PRO A 292 -21.03 22.09 -1.62
N ARG A 293 -22.01 22.92 -1.24
CA ARG A 293 -22.00 23.66 0.03
C ARG A 293 -22.04 22.73 1.23
N VAL A 294 -22.84 21.66 1.15
CA VAL A 294 -22.89 20.62 2.19
C VAL A 294 -21.55 19.87 2.29
N ARG A 295 -20.96 19.51 1.15
CA ARG A 295 -19.67 18.83 1.13
C ARG A 295 -18.55 19.69 1.72
N LYS A 296 -18.54 20.99 1.35
CA LYS A 296 -17.58 21.96 1.92
C LYS A 296 -17.78 22.17 3.42
N ALA A 297 -19.02 22.25 3.88
CA ALA A 297 -19.33 22.37 5.30
C ALA A 297 -18.79 21.16 6.10
N ILE A 298 -18.99 19.95 5.61
CA ILE A 298 -18.44 18.74 6.22
C ILE A 298 -16.90 18.79 6.25
N TYR A 299 -16.26 19.16 5.14
CA TYR A 299 -14.81 19.31 5.08
C TYR A 299 -14.25 20.28 6.12
N LEU A 300 -14.91 21.44 6.28
CA LEU A 300 -14.51 22.47 7.23
C LEU A 300 -14.77 22.06 8.69
N ALA A 301 -15.82 21.27 8.95
CA ALA A 301 -16.23 20.88 10.30
C ALA A 301 -15.40 19.74 10.90
N VAL A 302 -14.80 18.85 10.08
CA VAL A 302 -14.03 17.70 10.56
C VAL A 302 -12.79 18.17 11.34
N ASP A 303 -12.69 17.75 12.60
CA ASP A 303 -11.52 17.91 13.45
C ASP A 303 -10.54 16.77 13.22
N ARG A 304 -9.58 17.03 12.35
CA ARG A 304 -8.58 16.04 11.93
C ARG A 304 -7.57 15.73 13.02
N GLN A 305 -7.21 16.73 13.83
CA GLN A 305 -6.28 16.53 14.94
C GLN A 305 -6.90 15.60 15.98
N GLN A 306 -8.14 15.85 16.40
CA GLN A 306 -8.85 14.97 17.35
C GLN A 306 -9.00 13.56 16.79
N ALA A 307 -9.34 13.41 15.48
CA ALA A 307 -9.44 12.10 14.87
C ALA A 307 -8.08 11.37 14.84
N ASN A 308 -7.00 12.07 14.52
CA ASN A 308 -5.64 11.54 14.58
C ASN A 308 -5.25 11.11 15.99
N ASP A 309 -5.50 11.95 16.99
CA ASP A 309 -5.17 11.66 18.40
C ASP A 309 -5.92 10.42 18.93
N ILE A 310 -7.21 10.29 18.59
CA ILE A 310 -8.03 9.16 19.06
C ILE A 310 -7.71 7.86 18.32
N VAL A 311 -7.48 7.91 17.02
CA VAL A 311 -7.36 6.71 16.18
C VAL A 311 -5.92 6.27 16.00
N LEU A 312 -4.99 7.22 15.90
CA LEU A 312 -3.57 6.98 15.61
C LEU A 312 -2.63 7.51 16.70
N ASP A 313 -3.14 7.82 17.88
CA ASP A 313 -2.36 8.38 19.01
C ASP A 313 -1.46 9.56 18.56
N GLY A 314 -1.96 10.41 17.65
CA GLY A 314 -1.26 11.57 17.12
C GLY A 314 -0.13 11.27 16.11
N THR A 315 0.05 10.02 15.70
CA THR A 315 1.16 9.64 14.78
C THR A 315 0.85 9.80 13.30
N GLY A 316 -0.40 10.09 12.95
CA GLY A 316 -0.81 10.40 11.59
C GLY A 316 -0.47 11.83 11.18
N ALA A 317 -0.62 12.13 9.90
CA ALA A 317 -0.39 13.45 9.32
C ALA A 317 -1.64 13.96 8.59
N ALA A 318 -2.04 15.20 8.86
CA ALA A 318 -3.15 15.85 8.16
C ALA A 318 -2.61 16.75 7.05
N THR A 319 -2.90 16.40 5.79
CA THR A 319 -2.50 17.19 4.62
C THR A 319 -3.58 17.15 3.54
N SER A 320 -3.15 17.41 2.30
CA SER A 320 -3.99 17.28 1.11
C SER A 320 -4.37 15.82 0.80
N ILE A 321 -4.99 15.64 -0.34
CA ILE A 321 -5.27 14.32 -0.92
C ILE A 321 -4.01 13.52 -1.24
N PHE A 322 -2.88 14.19 -1.45
CA PHE A 322 -1.58 13.57 -1.66
C PHE A 322 -0.84 13.38 -0.35
N MET A 323 -0.01 12.36 -0.30
CA MET A 323 0.84 12.08 0.86
C MET A 323 1.70 13.31 1.20
N PRO A 324 1.96 13.55 2.51
CA PRO A 324 2.85 14.62 2.95
C PRO A 324 4.17 14.63 2.18
N GLY A 325 4.54 15.79 1.64
CA GLY A 325 5.77 16.01 0.87
C GLY A 325 5.64 15.77 -0.64
N MET A 326 4.55 15.17 -1.15
CA MET A 326 4.36 15.05 -2.61
C MET A 326 3.96 16.37 -3.26
N ALA A 327 2.87 16.97 -2.82
CA ALA A 327 2.44 18.30 -3.23
C ALA A 327 2.85 19.32 -2.16
N TYR A 328 2.38 19.13 -0.95
CA TYR A 328 2.60 19.98 0.20
C TYR A 328 3.14 19.20 1.39
N SER A 329 3.94 19.85 2.24
CA SER A 329 4.29 19.33 3.56
C SER A 329 3.10 19.45 4.52
N GLU A 330 3.19 18.80 5.67
CA GLU A 330 2.20 18.94 6.73
C GLU A 330 2.19 20.37 7.28
N GLU A 331 3.36 20.99 7.44
CA GLU A 331 3.51 22.37 7.89
C GLU A 331 2.84 23.36 6.92
N GLU A 332 3.11 23.23 5.60
CA GLU A 332 2.46 24.07 4.57
C GLU A 332 0.93 23.94 4.60
N ALA A 333 0.42 22.76 4.89
CA ALA A 333 -1.02 22.48 4.87
C ALA A 333 -1.74 22.87 6.17
N SER A 334 -1.03 22.99 7.30
CA SER A 334 -1.62 23.20 8.63
C SER A 334 -2.46 24.48 8.75
N GLU A 335 -2.14 25.50 7.95
CA GLU A 335 -2.85 26.78 7.94
C GLU A 335 -4.07 26.82 6.99
N TRP A 336 -4.35 25.72 6.30
CA TRP A 336 -5.47 25.70 5.37
C TRP A 336 -6.83 25.60 6.06
N PRO A 337 -7.85 26.30 5.53
CA PRO A 337 -9.23 26.08 5.97
C PRO A 337 -9.56 24.59 6.04
N GLY A 338 -10.17 24.17 7.14
CA GLY A 338 -10.49 22.77 7.41
C GLY A 338 -9.36 21.97 8.06
N LEU A 339 -8.09 22.33 7.89
CA LEU A 339 -6.94 21.66 8.53
C LEU A 339 -6.48 22.36 9.81
N ARG A 340 -6.82 23.64 9.96
CA ARG A 340 -6.49 24.44 11.16
C ARG A 340 -7.07 23.81 12.43
N PRO A 341 -6.36 23.85 13.59
CA PRO A 341 -6.88 23.39 14.87
C PRO A 341 -8.23 24.04 15.21
N LYS A 342 -9.22 23.29 15.62
CA LYS A 342 -10.61 23.78 15.78
C LYS A 342 -10.77 24.80 16.92
N ASP A 343 -9.88 24.81 17.91
CA ASP A 343 -9.82 25.78 18.99
C ASP A 343 -9.09 27.08 18.61
N SER A 344 -8.32 27.09 17.52
CA SER A 344 -7.66 28.27 16.98
C SER A 344 -8.66 29.32 16.45
N PRO A 345 -8.26 30.60 16.30
CA PRO A 345 -9.10 31.60 15.66
C PRO A 345 -9.58 31.16 14.26
N GLY A 346 -8.67 30.67 13.41
CA GLY A 346 -8.98 30.19 12.07
C GLY A 346 -9.87 28.97 12.05
N GLY A 347 -9.71 28.02 13.00
CA GLY A 347 -10.59 26.87 13.13
C GLY A 347 -12.03 27.24 13.55
N LYS A 348 -12.17 28.30 14.34
CA LYS A 348 -13.49 28.87 14.69
C LYS A 348 -14.14 29.55 13.49
N GLU A 349 -13.37 30.24 12.65
CA GLU A 349 -13.84 30.80 11.37
C GLU A 349 -14.32 29.67 10.43
N ASP A 350 -13.55 28.56 10.32
CA ASP A 350 -13.93 27.40 9.53
C ASP A 350 -15.27 26.81 9.98
N MET A 351 -15.48 26.69 11.29
CA MET A 351 -16.72 26.19 11.85
C MET A 351 -17.90 27.15 11.63
N ALA A 352 -17.67 28.46 11.73
CA ALA A 352 -18.70 29.46 11.44
C ALA A 352 -19.11 29.41 9.97
N GLU A 353 -18.15 29.28 9.06
CA GLU A 353 -18.39 29.13 7.63
C GLU A 353 -19.13 27.81 7.32
N ALA A 354 -18.75 26.70 7.96
CA ALA A 354 -19.44 25.41 7.80
C ALA A 354 -20.94 25.53 8.15
N LYS A 355 -21.26 26.16 9.29
CA LYS A 355 -22.65 26.38 9.70
C LYS A 355 -23.40 27.31 8.74
N ARG A 356 -22.74 28.35 8.26
CA ARG A 356 -23.32 29.27 7.25
C ARG A 356 -23.69 28.51 5.97
N LEU A 357 -22.77 27.67 5.46
CA LEU A 357 -23.00 26.88 4.25
C LEU A 357 -24.13 25.86 4.43
N MET A 358 -24.23 25.21 5.60
CA MET A 358 -25.35 24.30 5.92
C MET A 358 -26.68 25.04 5.90
N ALA A 359 -26.75 26.23 6.50
CA ALA A 359 -27.98 27.05 6.51
C ALA A 359 -28.37 27.49 5.10
N GLU A 360 -27.43 27.95 4.26
CA GLU A 360 -27.64 28.32 2.87
C GLU A 360 -28.07 27.15 1.98
N ALA A 361 -27.62 25.94 2.32
CA ALA A 361 -28.07 24.72 1.64
C ALA A 361 -29.46 24.24 2.11
N GLY A 362 -30.05 24.88 3.13
CA GLY A 362 -31.38 24.53 3.65
C GLY A 362 -31.35 23.54 4.83
N PHE A 363 -30.18 23.30 5.44
CA PHE A 363 -30.00 22.35 6.53
C PHE A 363 -29.38 23.00 7.80
N PRO A 364 -29.97 24.09 8.34
CA PRO A 364 -29.41 24.80 9.50
C PRO A 364 -29.26 23.92 10.75
N ASP A 365 -30.15 22.93 10.92
CA ASP A 365 -30.19 21.99 12.05
C ASP A 365 -29.60 20.61 11.70
N GLY A 366 -29.00 20.47 10.50
CA GLY A 366 -28.45 19.22 10.02
C GLY A 366 -29.46 18.32 9.31
N PHE A 367 -29.13 17.04 9.18
CA PHE A 367 -29.96 16.02 8.52
C PHE A 367 -29.58 14.62 9.00
N GLU A 368 -30.42 13.63 8.68
CA GLU A 368 -30.15 12.22 8.94
C GLU A 368 -29.56 11.54 7.69
N THR A 369 -28.53 10.68 7.89
CA THR A 369 -27.88 9.91 6.83
C THR A 369 -27.32 8.59 7.35
N THR A 370 -26.68 7.78 6.49
CA THR A 370 -25.95 6.59 6.91
C THR A 370 -24.45 6.88 6.98
N TYR A 371 -23.78 6.27 7.96
CA TYR A 371 -22.34 6.16 8.04
C TYR A 371 -21.96 4.71 7.77
N ASP A 372 -21.15 4.47 6.78
CA ASP A 372 -20.75 3.13 6.35
C ASP A 372 -19.24 2.94 6.49
N SER A 373 -18.81 1.78 7.00
CA SER A 373 -17.40 1.47 7.13
C SER A 373 -17.12 0.00 6.86
N ARG A 374 -15.99 -0.28 6.22
CA ARG A 374 -15.46 -1.64 6.21
C ARG A 374 -14.81 -1.95 7.55
N LYS A 375 -14.90 -3.22 8.01
CA LYS A 375 -14.25 -3.71 9.23
C LYS A 375 -12.73 -3.79 9.03
N VAL A 376 -12.08 -2.64 9.08
CA VAL A 376 -10.64 -2.46 9.03
C VAL A 376 -10.23 -1.63 10.24
N SER A 377 -9.06 -1.93 10.81
CA SER A 377 -8.60 -1.42 12.12
C SER A 377 -8.70 0.10 12.30
N PHE A 378 -8.48 0.87 11.23
CA PHE A 378 -8.49 2.35 11.31
C PHE A 378 -9.80 2.97 10.80
N TYR A 379 -10.63 2.26 10.01
CA TYR A 379 -11.81 2.86 9.38
C TYR A 379 -12.99 2.96 10.34
N VAL A 380 -13.30 1.90 11.06
CA VAL A 380 -14.43 1.89 12.01
C VAL A 380 -14.24 2.92 13.11
N PRO A 381 -13.10 3.00 13.83
CA PRO A 381 -12.87 4.05 14.83
C PRO A 381 -12.92 5.46 14.24
N THR A 382 -12.33 5.67 13.04
CA THR A 382 -12.43 6.98 12.36
C THR A 382 -13.88 7.35 12.11
N CYS A 383 -14.69 6.42 11.59
CA CYS A 383 -16.11 6.67 11.33
C CYS A 383 -16.89 7.03 12.60
N GLN A 384 -16.60 6.36 13.72
CA GLN A 384 -17.22 6.67 15.01
C GLN A 384 -16.89 8.09 15.48
N VAL A 385 -15.61 8.49 15.37
CA VAL A 385 -15.17 9.85 15.71
C VAL A 385 -15.84 10.88 14.82
N LEU A 386 -15.82 10.68 13.50
CA LEU A 386 -16.41 11.63 12.55
C LEU A 386 -17.92 11.76 12.72
N LYS A 387 -18.62 10.65 12.95
CA LYS A 387 -20.08 10.65 13.27
C LYS A 387 -20.36 11.53 14.47
N GLU A 388 -19.62 11.37 15.55
CA GLU A 388 -19.79 12.16 16.77
C GLU A 388 -19.48 13.65 16.54
N GLN A 389 -18.40 13.96 15.83
CA GLN A 389 -18.03 15.32 15.48
C GLN A 389 -19.11 16.02 14.63
N LEU A 390 -19.57 15.38 13.57
CA LEU A 390 -20.54 15.96 12.65
C LEU A 390 -21.94 16.08 13.28
N SER A 391 -22.30 15.14 14.15
CA SER A 391 -23.53 15.23 14.94
C SER A 391 -23.52 16.45 15.86
N LYS A 392 -22.43 16.68 16.59
CA LYS A 392 -22.29 17.81 17.53
C LYS A 392 -22.14 19.15 16.84
N SER A 393 -21.42 19.21 15.71
CA SER A 393 -21.06 20.47 15.06
C SER A 393 -22.08 20.96 14.06
N LEU A 394 -22.65 20.04 13.28
CA LEU A 394 -23.56 20.34 12.15
C LEU A 394 -24.93 19.67 12.24
N GLY A 395 -25.23 18.90 13.30
CA GLY A 395 -26.49 18.17 13.43
C GLY A 395 -26.65 16.99 12.44
N ILE A 396 -25.56 16.52 11.81
CA ILE A 396 -25.61 15.41 10.86
C ILE A 396 -25.60 14.09 11.65
N THR A 397 -26.75 13.44 11.75
CA THR A 397 -26.96 12.22 12.55
C THR A 397 -27.13 10.98 11.66
N GLY A 398 -27.12 9.80 12.26
CA GLY A 398 -27.38 8.53 11.58
C GLY A 398 -26.69 7.34 12.21
N ASP A 399 -26.90 6.16 11.66
CA ASP A 399 -26.33 4.92 12.18
C ASP A 399 -25.06 4.53 11.45
N LEU A 400 -24.11 3.95 12.21
CA LEU A 400 -22.90 3.36 11.66
C LEU A 400 -23.15 1.90 11.29
N GLN A 401 -23.05 1.59 10.02
CA GLN A 401 -23.09 0.24 9.48
C GLN A 401 -21.67 -0.25 9.19
N THR A 402 -21.37 -1.49 9.55
CA THR A 402 -20.05 -2.08 9.34
C THR A 402 -20.13 -3.32 8.46
N TRP A 403 -19.21 -3.43 7.51
CA TRP A 403 -19.20 -4.43 6.46
C TRP A 403 -17.90 -5.24 6.48
N GLU A 404 -17.97 -6.55 6.26
CA GLU A 404 -16.79 -7.33 5.91
C GLU A 404 -16.15 -6.76 4.64
N SER A 405 -14.80 -6.82 4.52
CA SER A 405 -14.06 -6.06 3.52
C SER A 405 -14.59 -6.21 2.10
N ALA A 406 -14.82 -7.45 1.62
CA ALA A 406 -15.34 -7.70 0.27
C ALA A 406 -16.79 -7.22 0.10
N ALA A 407 -17.64 -7.45 1.11
CA ALA A 407 -19.03 -6.99 1.10
C ALA A 407 -19.11 -5.46 1.09
N GLY A 408 -18.23 -4.77 1.84
CA GLY A 408 -18.17 -3.32 1.86
C GLY A 408 -17.79 -2.71 0.51
N TYR A 409 -16.84 -3.30 -0.20
CA TYR A 409 -16.53 -2.87 -1.57
C TYR A 409 -17.72 -3.03 -2.53
N LYS A 410 -18.45 -4.15 -2.42
CA LYS A 410 -19.66 -4.37 -3.21
C LYS A 410 -20.73 -3.36 -2.84
N HIS A 411 -20.92 -3.05 -1.56
CA HIS A 411 -21.87 -2.07 -1.05
C HIS A 411 -21.59 -0.66 -1.59
N TYR A 412 -20.34 -0.17 -1.46
CA TYR A 412 -19.98 1.12 -2.06
C TYR A 412 -20.17 1.14 -3.58
N GLY A 413 -19.88 0.02 -4.25
CA GLY A 413 -20.05 -0.13 -5.70
C GLY A 413 -21.50 -0.01 -6.19
N THR A 414 -22.51 -0.06 -5.31
CA THR A 414 -23.93 0.13 -5.69
C THR A 414 -24.22 1.53 -6.25
N ALA A 415 -23.43 2.53 -5.87
CA ALA A 415 -23.53 3.89 -6.39
C ALA A 415 -22.81 4.13 -7.74
N ARG A 416 -22.11 3.14 -8.30
CA ARG A 416 -21.36 3.32 -9.57
C ARG A 416 -22.23 3.29 -10.82
N ALA A 417 -23.34 2.56 -10.80
CA ALA A 417 -24.23 2.55 -11.95
C ALA A 417 -24.79 3.96 -12.23
N ALA A 418 -24.88 4.35 -13.49
CA ALA A 418 -25.17 5.74 -13.89
C ALA A 418 -26.45 6.28 -13.23
N ASP A 419 -27.48 5.43 -13.10
CA ASP A 419 -28.79 5.81 -12.56
C ASP A 419 -29.01 5.33 -11.11
N ALA A 420 -27.94 4.86 -10.42
CA ALA A 420 -28.07 4.35 -9.06
C ALA A 420 -27.53 5.33 -8.03
N GLU A 421 -28.36 5.67 -7.04
CA GLU A 421 -27.94 6.49 -5.90
C GLU A 421 -27.12 5.69 -4.87
N GLY A 422 -27.22 4.36 -4.89
CA GLY A 422 -26.62 3.50 -3.86
C GLY A 422 -27.35 3.57 -2.52
N ASP A 423 -27.03 2.63 -1.63
CA ASP A 423 -27.70 2.49 -0.32
C ASP A 423 -26.96 3.19 0.83
N TRP A 424 -25.92 3.97 0.54
CA TRP A 424 -25.07 4.63 1.53
C TRP A 424 -25.01 6.15 1.32
N GLY A 425 -24.79 6.90 2.39
CA GLY A 425 -24.63 8.35 2.37
C GLY A 425 -23.18 8.80 2.51
N MET A 426 -22.54 8.40 3.62
CA MET A 426 -21.13 8.68 3.90
C MET A 426 -20.40 7.38 4.14
N GLY A 427 -19.21 7.20 3.51
CA GLY A 427 -18.38 6.02 3.67
C GLY A 427 -17.02 6.34 4.25
N CYS A 428 -16.67 5.78 5.40
CA CYS A 428 -15.30 5.85 5.91
C CYS A 428 -14.44 4.79 5.24
N GLN A 429 -13.52 5.25 4.43
CA GLN A 429 -12.69 4.43 3.57
C GLN A 429 -11.27 4.97 3.56
N GLY A 430 -10.31 4.11 3.28
CA GLY A 430 -8.94 4.50 3.06
C GLY A 430 -8.40 3.97 1.73
N GLU A 431 -7.39 4.63 1.23
CA GLU A 431 -6.60 4.17 0.11
C GLU A 431 -5.12 4.11 0.51
N GLY A 432 -4.54 2.93 0.33
CA GLY A 432 -3.11 2.73 0.59
C GLY A 432 -2.30 3.02 -0.67
N MET A 433 -1.20 3.71 -0.50
CA MET A 433 -0.20 3.85 -1.56
C MET A 433 0.56 2.53 -1.71
N THR A 434 0.46 1.95 -2.89
CA THR A 434 1.27 0.77 -3.23
C THR A 434 2.72 1.14 -3.44
N VAL A 435 2.96 2.28 -4.03
CA VAL A 435 4.28 2.92 -4.18
C VAL A 435 4.17 4.39 -3.81
N LEU A 436 5.27 5.04 -3.46
CA LEU A 436 5.29 6.48 -3.23
C LEU A 436 5.29 7.21 -4.59
N ASP A 437 4.13 7.18 -5.20
CA ASP A 437 3.84 7.94 -6.41
C ASP A 437 2.39 8.43 -6.39
N ALA A 438 2.16 9.66 -6.85
CA ALA A 438 0.83 10.27 -6.85
C ALA A 438 -0.21 9.43 -7.62
N ASP A 439 0.21 8.73 -8.67
CA ASP A 439 -0.64 7.86 -9.49
C ASP A 439 -1.39 6.81 -8.65
N ALA A 440 -0.78 6.36 -7.54
CA ALA A 440 -1.36 5.33 -6.68
C ALA A 440 -2.70 5.75 -6.04
N VAL A 441 -2.85 7.03 -5.69
CA VAL A 441 -4.08 7.58 -5.09
C VAL A 441 -4.87 8.38 -6.12
N PHE A 442 -4.20 9.20 -6.92
CA PHE A 442 -4.84 10.07 -7.89
C PHE A 442 -5.70 9.27 -8.89
N GLY A 443 -5.11 8.26 -9.53
CA GLY A 443 -5.80 7.43 -10.50
C GLY A 443 -6.90 6.55 -9.90
N GLY A 444 -6.78 6.18 -8.62
CA GLY A 444 -7.77 5.34 -7.94
C GLY A 444 -9.00 6.10 -7.47
N VAL A 445 -8.81 7.25 -6.85
CA VAL A 445 -9.86 7.97 -6.12
C VAL A 445 -10.47 9.11 -6.93
N TYR A 446 -9.64 9.90 -7.63
CA TYR A 446 -10.06 11.18 -8.20
C TYR A 446 -10.23 11.18 -9.71
N ARG A 447 -9.63 10.22 -10.40
CA ARG A 447 -9.82 10.08 -11.85
C ARG A 447 -11.21 9.56 -12.17
N THR A 448 -11.82 10.04 -13.25
CA THR A 448 -13.05 9.45 -13.82
C THR A 448 -12.84 7.96 -14.10
N GLY A 449 -13.75 7.13 -13.59
CA GLY A 449 -13.68 5.67 -13.70
C GLY A 449 -12.61 5.02 -12.80
N GLY A 450 -12.00 5.76 -11.87
CA GLY A 450 -11.05 5.24 -10.91
C GLY A 450 -11.61 4.11 -10.07
N THR A 451 -10.77 3.12 -9.71
CA THR A 451 -11.21 1.89 -9.03
C THR A 451 -11.77 2.12 -7.62
N ARG A 452 -11.51 3.26 -7.02
CA ARG A 452 -12.00 3.71 -5.70
C ARG A 452 -12.92 4.92 -5.79
N ASN A 453 -13.20 5.41 -6.98
CA ASN A 453 -14.20 6.43 -7.23
C ASN A 453 -15.59 5.78 -7.27
N TYR A 454 -16.18 5.56 -6.10
CA TYR A 454 -17.44 4.81 -5.96
C TYR A 454 -18.69 5.60 -6.31
N THR A 455 -18.60 6.92 -6.39
CA THR A 455 -19.72 7.82 -6.71
C THR A 455 -19.76 8.21 -8.17
N ASP A 456 -18.84 7.69 -8.97
CA ASP A 456 -18.68 8.04 -10.38
C ASP A 456 -18.44 9.55 -10.59
N TRP A 457 -17.79 10.17 -9.60
CA TRP A 457 -17.41 11.58 -9.67
C TRP A 457 -16.47 11.81 -10.85
N SER A 458 -16.65 12.94 -11.51
CA SER A 458 -15.87 13.29 -12.72
C SER A 458 -15.64 14.78 -12.77
N HIS A 459 -14.41 15.20 -13.04
CA HIS A 459 -14.09 16.59 -13.28
C HIS A 459 -13.01 16.73 -14.36
N PRO A 460 -13.29 17.45 -15.48
CA PRO A 460 -12.38 17.53 -16.63
C PRO A 460 -10.99 18.06 -16.27
N PHE A 461 -10.88 19.05 -15.40
CA PHE A 461 -9.60 19.60 -14.95
C PHE A 461 -8.78 18.55 -14.22
N VAL A 462 -9.40 17.75 -13.33
CA VAL A 462 -8.69 16.73 -12.55
C VAL A 462 -8.22 15.59 -13.45
N ASP A 463 -9.05 15.16 -14.40
CA ASP A 463 -8.65 14.17 -15.40
C ASP A 463 -7.50 14.67 -16.28
N GLU A 464 -7.54 15.92 -16.72
CA GLU A 464 -6.47 16.55 -17.49
C GLU A 464 -5.17 16.61 -16.70
N MET A 465 -5.22 17.01 -15.43
CA MET A 465 -4.05 17.08 -14.56
C MET A 465 -3.48 15.70 -14.27
N PHE A 466 -4.33 14.66 -14.12
CA PHE A 466 -3.87 13.29 -14.00
C PHE A 466 -3.09 12.85 -15.25
N GLU A 467 -3.63 13.10 -16.44
CA GLU A 467 -2.97 12.72 -17.71
C GLU A 467 -1.65 13.47 -17.93
N LYS A 468 -1.56 14.74 -17.55
CA LYS A 468 -0.34 15.55 -17.67
C LYS A 468 0.75 15.10 -16.69
N GLN A 469 0.41 14.96 -15.39
CA GLN A 469 1.40 14.68 -14.36
C GLN A 469 2.01 13.28 -14.49
N LYS A 470 1.23 12.28 -14.96
CA LYS A 470 1.73 10.90 -15.09
C LYS A 470 2.84 10.73 -16.12
N VAL A 471 2.93 11.63 -17.10
CA VAL A 471 3.96 11.61 -18.16
C VAL A 471 5.09 12.63 -17.91
N GLU A 472 4.93 13.53 -16.94
CA GLU A 472 5.94 14.57 -16.62
C GLU A 472 7.13 13.94 -15.89
N GLN A 473 8.33 14.10 -16.45
CA GLN A 473 9.59 13.57 -15.92
C GLN A 473 10.32 14.56 -15.01
N ASN A 474 10.02 15.86 -15.15
CA ASN A 474 10.60 16.87 -14.27
C ASN A 474 9.85 16.89 -12.93
N VAL A 475 10.57 16.55 -11.85
CA VAL A 475 10.00 16.40 -10.50
C VAL A 475 9.32 17.68 -10.01
N GLU A 476 9.91 18.85 -10.25
CA GLU A 476 9.35 20.12 -9.78
C GLU A 476 8.11 20.52 -10.57
N LYS A 477 8.12 20.39 -11.90
CA LYS A 477 6.92 20.62 -12.71
C LYS A 477 5.79 19.67 -12.33
N ARG A 478 6.13 18.40 -12.09
CA ARG A 478 5.14 17.41 -11.62
C ARG A 478 4.56 17.81 -10.26
N ARG A 479 5.41 18.27 -9.32
CA ARG A 479 4.97 18.79 -8.02
C ARG A 479 4.03 19.99 -8.17
N GLU A 480 4.31 20.92 -9.07
CA GLU A 480 3.45 22.07 -9.35
C GLU A 480 2.06 21.60 -9.83
N MET A 481 1.99 20.62 -10.74
CA MET A 481 0.73 20.04 -11.20
C MET A 481 -0.06 19.38 -10.05
N LEU A 482 0.63 18.67 -9.15
CA LEU A 482 0.01 18.07 -7.96
C LEU A 482 -0.47 19.15 -6.98
N ARG A 483 0.25 20.26 -6.81
CA ARG A 483 -0.17 21.41 -6.01
C ARG A 483 -1.43 22.05 -6.58
N GLU A 484 -1.46 22.32 -7.86
CA GLU A 484 -2.62 22.88 -8.55
C GLU A 484 -3.86 21.99 -8.40
N THR A 485 -3.68 20.67 -8.53
CA THR A 485 -4.76 19.69 -8.30
C THR A 485 -5.22 19.68 -6.84
N ALA A 486 -4.29 19.71 -5.89
CA ALA A 486 -4.62 19.73 -4.46
C ALA A 486 -5.36 21.02 -4.08
N ASP A 487 -4.97 22.16 -4.64
CA ASP A 487 -5.60 23.46 -4.41
C ASP A 487 -7.03 23.49 -4.95
N PHE A 488 -7.27 22.94 -6.14
CA PHE A 488 -8.60 22.77 -6.67
C PHE A 488 -9.47 21.89 -5.76
N LEU A 489 -9.00 20.70 -5.42
CA LEU A 489 -9.80 19.76 -4.62
C LEU A 489 -10.08 20.26 -3.19
N ARG A 490 -9.14 20.99 -2.55
CA ARG A 490 -9.36 21.55 -1.20
C ARG A 490 -10.30 22.77 -1.19
N SER A 491 -10.54 23.40 -2.33
CA SER A 491 -11.54 24.47 -2.42
C SER A 491 -12.95 23.96 -2.16
N PHE A 492 -13.17 22.68 -2.40
CA PHE A 492 -14.48 22.01 -2.32
C PHE A 492 -15.56 22.67 -3.16
N GLU A 493 -15.17 23.33 -4.24
CA GLU A 493 -16.12 23.73 -5.28
C GLU A 493 -16.74 22.49 -5.92
N ASP A 494 -15.90 21.47 -6.17
CA ASP A 494 -16.36 20.13 -6.51
C ASP A 494 -15.37 19.07 -6.02
N ASN A 495 -15.72 18.35 -4.95
CA ASN A 495 -14.96 17.23 -4.41
C ASN A 495 -15.91 16.27 -3.68
N HIS A 496 -15.61 14.98 -3.71
CA HIS A 496 -16.40 13.91 -3.12
C HIS A 496 -15.72 13.20 -1.95
N TRP A 497 -14.46 13.60 -1.63
CA TRP A 497 -13.63 12.94 -0.63
C TRP A 497 -13.04 13.93 0.37
N VAL A 498 -13.32 13.73 1.65
CA VAL A 498 -12.72 14.48 2.76
C VAL A 498 -11.57 13.66 3.34
N THR A 499 -10.32 13.97 2.98
CA THR A 499 -9.15 13.36 3.62
C THR A 499 -9.11 13.75 5.10
N VAL A 500 -8.98 12.78 5.99
CA VAL A 500 -8.89 12.99 7.44
C VAL A 500 -7.44 12.99 7.88
N PHE A 501 -6.73 11.91 7.65
CA PHE A 501 -5.29 11.81 7.93
C PHE A 501 -4.60 10.79 7.04
N TRP A 502 -3.28 10.91 6.96
CA TRP A 502 -2.37 9.90 6.44
C TRP A 502 -1.76 9.13 7.60
N GLY A 503 -1.91 7.80 7.60
CA GLY A 503 -1.41 6.92 8.63
C GLY A 503 -0.18 6.13 8.20
N ARG A 504 0.46 5.50 9.19
CA ARG A 504 1.68 4.71 9.04
C ARG A 504 1.44 3.29 9.50
N PHE A 505 2.16 2.34 8.89
CA PHE A 505 2.27 0.98 9.39
C PHE A 505 3.52 0.83 10.25
N PHE A 506 3.58 -0.26 11.01
CA PHE A 506 4.65 -0.56 11.96
C PHE A 506 5.16 -1.97 11.74
N TRP A 507 6.47 -2.15 11.90
CA TRP A 507 7.10 -3.43 12.08
C TRP A 507 7.67 -3.51 13.50
N GLN A 508 7.38 -4.59 14.20
CA GLN A 508 7.95 -4.87 15.52
C GLN A 508 9.03 -5.92 15.37
N MET A 509 10.17 -5.73 16.02
CA MET A 509 11.24 -6.74 16.02
C MET A 509 12.11 -6.63 17.26
N HIS A 510 12.71 -7.74 17.64
CA HIS A 510 13.76 -7.71 18.65
C HIS A 510 14.96 -6.93 18.12
N ARG A 511 15.63 -6.20 19.00
CA ARG A 511 16.76 -5.32 18.64
C ARG A 511 17.98 -6.05 18.07
N ASP A 512 18.07 -7.36 18.23
CA ASP A 512 19.08 -8.21 17.64
C ASP A 512 18.79 -8.61 16.18
N VAL A 513 17.59 -8.34 15.68
CA VAL A 513 17.31 -8.38 14.23
C VAL A 513 17.99 -7.19 13.58
N LYS A 514 18.89 -7.46 12.64
CA LYS A 514 19.71 -6.46 11.94
C LYS A 514 19.46 -6.48 10.44
N GLY A 515 19.93 -5.43 9.78
CA GLY A 515 19.79 -5.27 8.33
C GLY A 515 18.41 -4.75 7.90
N TYR A 516 17.48 -4.50 8.83
CA TYR A 516 16.18 -3.95 8.49
C TYR A 516 16.26 -2.44 8.24
N HIS A 517 15.79 -2.03 7.08
CA HIS A 517 15.55 -0.63 6.73
C HIS A 517 14.06 -0.48 6.42
N PRO A 518 13.35 0.45 7.08
CA PRO A 518 11.91 0.61 6.87
C PRO A 518 11.59 0.85 5.40
N ALA A 519 10.76 -0.02 4.83
CA ALA A 519 10.19 0.21 3.52
C ALA A 519 9.27 1.44 3.55
N GLN A 520 9.11 2.11 2.43
CA GLN A 520 8.20 3.26 2.37
C GLN A 520 6.73 2.83 2.38
N THR A 521 6.45 1.61 1.89
CA THR A 521 5.13 0.99 1.97
C THR A 521 5.23 -0.47 2.40
N ILE A 522 4.09 -1.08 2.75
CA ILE A 522 4.04 -2.51 3.11
C ILE A 522 4.03 -3.46 1.91
N GLN A 523 4.19 -2.95 0.70
CA GLN A 523 4.00 -3.72 -0.53
C GLN A 523 5.32 -4.26 -1.11
N TYR A 524 6.44 -4.04 -0.44
CA TYR A 524 7.76 -4.50 -0.88
C TYR A 524 8.74 -4.68 0.29
N GLY A 525 9.91 -5.26 0.00
CA GLY A 525 10.93 -5.59 1.00
C GLY A 525 10.62 -6.86 1.80
N LEU A 526 9.76 -7.73 1.26
CA LEU A 526 9.20 -8.90 1.96
C LEU A 526 10.01 -10.19 1.74
N LYS A 527 11.11 -10.15 0.97
CA LYS A 527 11.99 -11.31 0.75
C LYS A 527 12.84 -11.67 1.95
N HIS A 528 13.11 -10.72 2.83
CA HIS A 528 13.93 -10.90 4.04
C HIS A 528 15.37 -11.43 3.80
N GLU A 529 15.86 -11.41 2.58
CA GLU A 529 17.17 -11.94 2.20
C GLU A 529 18.36 -11.22 2.85
N HIS A 530 18.13 -9.99 3.33
CA HIS A 530 19.14 -9.08 3.90
C HIS A 530 19.09 -8.98 5.43
N LEU A 531 18.15 -9.68 6.07
CA LEU A 531 18.02 -9.69 7.52
C LEU A 531 18.90 -10.76 8.17
N TRP A 532 19.41 -10.49 9.37
CA TRP A 532 20.22 -11.41 10.15
C TRP A 532 20.04 -11.17 11.66
N LEU A 533 20.46 -12.12 12.50
CA LEU A 533 20.42 -12.01 13.95
C LEU A 533 21.81 -11.78 14.54
N ASP A 534 21.89 -10.80 15.44
CA ASP A 534 23.10 -10.48 16.22
C ASP A 534 23.01 -11.09 17.62
N ARG A 535 22.89 -12.41 17.68
CA ARG A 535 22.91 -13.21 18.92
C ARG A 535 23.58 -14.58 18.70
#